data_cf6194b66fe4c13d8f44d540824d658a
#
_entry.id   cf6194b66fe4c13d8f44d540824d658a
#
_cell.length_a   1.000
_cell.length_b   1.000
_cell.length_c   1.000
_cell.angle_alpha   90.00
_cell.angle_beta   90.00
_cell.angle_gamma   90.00
#
_symmetry.space_group_name_H-M   'P 1'
#
loop_
_entity.id
_entity.type
_entity.pdbx_description
1 polymer ?
#
loop_
_entity_poly.entity_id
_entity_poly.type
_entity_poly.pdbx_seq_one_letter_code
_entity_poly.pdbx_strand_id
1 'polypeptide(L)'
;MKELNSQITQNKLRNKFLNVGVKMSGPETIFFSNDTKIGKNVTIEPFVVIGKNVKIGNNVIIKSFSHLESCKIENKVEVGPYARIRPDTTLKEGSKIGNFVEVKKSSVGKNSKVNHLSYIGDSEIGKSVNIGAGTI
;
A
#
# COMPACT_ATOMS: atom_id res chain seq x y z
N MET A 1 -16.01 -20.92 10.33
CA MET A 1 -14.92 -20.86 11.32
C MET A 1 -13.86 -19.86 10.93
N LYS A 2 -13.33 -19.95 9.71
CA LYS A 2 -12.34 -18.98 9.24
C LYS A 2 -12.87 -17.54 9.25
N GLU A 3 -14.12 -17.36 8.88
CA GLU A 3 -14.73 -16.03 8.81
C GLU A 3 -14.88 -15.40 10.19
N LEU A 4 -15.34 -16.17 11.19
CA LEU A 4 -15.45 -15.69 12.56
C LEU A 4 -14.06 -15.33 13.12
N ASN A 5 -13.09 -16.22 12.91
CA ASN A 5 -11.73 -15.95 13.34
C ASN A 5 -11.16 -14.73 12.62
N SER A 6 -11.46 -14.57 11.33
CA SER A 6 -11.03 -13.43 10.55
C SER A 6 -11.58 -12.12 11.13
N GLN A 7 -12.86 -12.08 11.47
CA GLN A 7 -13.46 -10.88 12.06
C GLN A 7 -12.84 -10.53 13.42
N ILE A 8 -12.67 -11.52 14.29
CA ILE A 8 -12.04 -11.31 15.60
C ILE A 8 -10.60 -10.84 15.42
N THR A 9 -9.86 -11.51 14.53
CA THR A 9 -8.48 -11.17 14.23
C THR A 9 -8.37 -9.76 13.67
N GLN A 10 -9.25 -9.41 12.71
CA GLN A 10 -9.23 -8.08 12.12
C GLN A 10 -9.51 -7.00 13.15
N ASN A 11 -10.47 -7.23 14.04
CA ASN A 11 -10.76 -6.25 15.08
C ASN A 11 -9.57 -6.03 16.02
N LYS A 12 -8.83 -7.09 16.34
CA LYS A 12 -7.60 -6.98 17.13
C LYS A 12 -6.52 -6.19 16.40
N LEU A 13 -6.32 -6.47 15.12
CA LEU A 13 -5.32 -5.77 14.31
C LEU A 13 -5.67 -4.29 14.14
N ARG A 14 -6.93 -3.99 13.85
CA ARG A 14 -7.41 -2.63 13.73
C ARG A 14 -7.18 -1.84 15.01
N ASN A 15 -7.53 -2.43 16.15
CA ASN A 15 -7.32 -1.78 17.44
C ASN A 15 -5.85 -1.57 17.75
N LYS A 16 -5.02 -2.56 17.42
CA LYS A 16 -3.56 -2.46 17.60
C LYS A 16 -3.01 -1.25 16.85
N PHE A 17 -3.39 -1.10 15.58
CA PHE A 17 -2.86 0.00 14.77
C PHE A 17 -3.46 1.34 15.16
N LEU A 18 -4.74 1.41 15.50
CA LEU A 18 -5.35 2.63 16.02
C LEU A 18 -4.65 3.08 17.30
N ASN A 19 -4.32 2.15 18.18
CA ASN A 19 -3.68 2.47 19.46
C ASN A 19 -2.26 3.02 19.30
N VAL A 20 -1.56 2.68 18.22
CA VAL A 20 -0.23 3.23 17.96
C VAL A 20 -0.25 4.40 16.98
N GLY A 21 -1.43 4.94 16.68
CA GLY A 21 -1.57 6.19 15.96
C GLY A 21 -1.77 6.10 14.46
N VAL A 22 -2.05 4.92 13.90
CA VAL A 22 -2.45 4.83 12.50
C VAL A 22 -3.82 5.48 12.34
N LYS A 23 -3.93 6.38 11.37
CA LYS A 23 -5.18 7.09 11.08
C LYS A 23 -6.00 6.28 10.10
N MET A 24 -7.19 5.86 10.49
CA MET A 24 -8.09 5.10 9.64
C MET A 24 -9.49 5.68 9.68
N SER A 25 -10.04 6.00 8.51
CA SER A 25 -11.46 6.30 8.39
C SER A 25 -12.19 5.01 8.04
N GLY A 26 -13.24 4.66 8.79
CA GLY A 26 -13.97 3.42 8.56
C GLY A 26 -13.08 2.19 8.74
N PRO A 27 -12.44 2.02 9.90
CA PRO A 27 -11.50 0.91 10.09
C PRO A 27 -12.10 -0.46 9.85
N GLU A 28 -13.41 -0.61 9.98
CA GLU A 28 -14.12 -1.87 9.69
C GLU A 28 -14.04 -2.27 8.22
N THR A 29 -13.64 -1.36 7.35
CA THR A 29 -13.48 -1.61 5.91
C THR A 29 -12.03 -1.88 5.49
N ILE A 30 -11.12 -1.87 6.46
CA ILE A 30 -9.69 -2.05 6.19
C ILE A 30 -9.27 -3.40 6.76
N PHE A 31 -8.57 -4.20 5.96
CA PHE A 31 -8.16 -5.54 6.34
C PHE A 31 -6.64 -5.67 6.35
N PHE A 32 -6.12 -6.31 7.39
CA PHE A 32 -4.69 -6.50 7.61
C PHE A 32 -4.32 -7.98 7.66
N SER A 33 -3.04 -8.28 7.48
CA SER A 33 -2.48 -9.59 7.78
C SER A 33 -1.87 -9.57 9.19
N ASN A 34 -1.71 -10.74 9.78
CA ASN A 34 -1.07 -10.85 11.10
C ASN A 34 0.37 -10.32 11.10
N ASP A 35 1.02 -10.37 9.95
CA ASP A 35 2.42 -9.94 9.81
C ASP A 35 2.57 -8.50 9.31
N THR A 36 1.49 -7.75 9.19
CA THR A 36 1.54 -6.36 8.73
C THR A 36 2.38 -5.51 9.67
N LYS A 37 3.31 -4.74 9.09
CA LYS A 37 4.13 -3.78 9.84
C LYS A 37 3.87 -2.38 9.31
N ILE A 38 3.59 -1.45 10.22
CA ILE A 38 3.24 -0.08 9.87
C ILE A 38 4.03 0.88 10.77
N GLY A 39 4.66 1.86 10.13
CA GLY A 39 5.42 2.89 10.83
C GLY A 39 4.54 4.00 11.43
N LYS A 40 5.14 5.16 11.61
CA LYS A 40 4.50 6.32 12.26
C LYS A 40 3.83 7.23 11.24
N ASN A 41 2.76 7.90 11.68
CA ASN A 41 2.05 8.91 10.88
C ASN A 41 1.58 8.36 9.54
N VAL A 42 0.95 7.17 9.58
CA VAL A 42 0.39 6.52 8.40
C VAL A 42 -1.11 6.75 8.38
N THR A 43 -1.64 7.06 7.20
CA THR A 43 -3.07 7.23 6.96
C THR A 43 -3.54 6.17 5.99
N ILE A 44 -4.61 5.47 6.34
CA ILE A 44 -5.21 4.45 5.49
C ILE A 44 -6.69 4.78 5.31
N GLU A 45 -7.10 4.96 4.06
CA GLU A 45 -8.48 5.29 3.71
C GLU A 45 -9.35 4.03 3.67
N PRO A 46 -10.68 4.17 3.60
CA PRO A 46 -11.59 3.02 3.59
C PRO A 46 -11.36 2.07 2.43
N PHE A 47 -11.74 0.81 2.62
CA PHE A 47 -11.73 -0.23 1.59
C PHE A 47 -10.32 -0.53 1.07
N VAL A 48 -9.38 -0.71 1.99
CA VAL A 48 -8.01 -1.11 1.67
C VAL A 48 -7.77 -2.51 2.20
N VAL A 49 -7.12 -3.33 1.38
CA VAL A 49 -6.71 -4.68 1.77
C VAL A 49 -5.19 -4.74 1.81
N ILE A 50 -4.65 -5.09 2.96
CA ILE A 50 -3.22 -5.29 3.14
C ILE A 50 -2.98 -6.77 3.39
N GLY A 51 -2.50 -7.45 2.37
CA GLY A 51 -2.23 -8.88 2.41
C GLY A 51 -0.93 -9.20 3.14
N LYS A 52 -0.48 -10.43 2.94
CA LYS A 52 0.70 -10.95 3.64
C LYS A 52 1.98 -10.20 3.25
N ASN A 53 2.90 -10.14 4.20
CA ASN A 53 4.27 -9.68 3.98
C ASN A 53 4.32 -8.26 3.42
N VAL A 54 3.61 -7.35 4.07
CA VAL A 54 3.63 -5.92 3.72
C VAL A 54 4.27 -5.14 4.85
N LYS A 55 5.24 -4.31 4.47
CA LYS A 55 5.91 -3.42 5.40
C LYS A 55 5.73 -1.98 4.94
N ILE A 56 5.13 -1.17 5.78
CA ILE A 56 4.82 0.23 5.49
C ILE A 56 5.65 1.12 6.40
N GLY A 57 6.37 2.05 5.80
CA GLY A 57 7.22 2.99 6.52
C GLY A 57 6.44 4.13 7.17
N ASN A 58 7.13 5.27 7.37
CA ASN A 58 6.56 6.43 8.04
C ASN A 58 5.97 7.43 7.03
N ASN A 59 4.97 8.17 7.46
CA ASN A 59 4.37 9.26 6.65
C ASN A 59 3.82 8.75 5.31
N VAL A 60 3.23 7.58 5.32
CA VAL A 60 2.66 6.93 4.13
C VAL A 60 1.16 7.15 4.10
N ILE A 61 0.61 7.32 2.90
CA ILE A 61 -0.83 7.42 2.68
C ILE A 61 -1.25 6.31 1.74
N ILE A 62 -2.17 5.45 2.21
CA ILE A 62 -2.79 4.42 1.38
C ILE A 62 -4.23 4.82 1.13
N LYS A 63 -4.57 5.08 -0.12
CA LYS A 63 -5.89 5.57 -0.51
C LYS A 63 -6.84 4.44 -0.85
N SER A 64 -8.13 4.76 -0.86
CA SER A 64 -9.22 3.80 -0.97
C SER A 64 -9.11 2.85 -2.15
N PHE A 65 -9.63 1.65 -1.96
CA PHE A 65 -9.70 0.60 -2.97
C PHE A 65 -8.34 0.16 -3.49
N SER A 66 -7.34 0.20 -2.61
CA SER A 66 -6.00 -0.31 -2.93
C SER A 66 -5.79 -1.66 -2.29
N HIS A 67 -4.99 -2.50 -2.96
CA HIS A 67 -4.68 -3.84 -2.50
C HIS A 67 -3.17 -4.05 -2.58
N LEU A 68 -2.56 -4.37 -1.44
CA LEU A 68 -1.12 -4.55 -1.32
C LEU A 68 -0.81 -5.97 -0.83
N GLU A 69 0.20 -6.60 -1.41
CA GLU A 69 0.71 -7.87 -0.90
C GLU A 69 2.20 -8.04 -1.21
N SER A 70 2.92 -8.63 -0.27
CA SER A 70 4.35 -8.96 -0.38
C SER A 70 5.16 -7.83 -0.97
N CYS A 71 5.09 -6.67 -0.35
CA CYS A 71 5.75 -5.47 -0.86
C CYS A 71 6.30 -4.61 0.29
N LYS A 72 7.22 -3.75 -0.08
CA LYS A 72 7.81 -2.79 0.84
C LYS A 72 7.45 -1.37 0.39
N ILE A 73 6.83 -0.64 1.28
CA ILE A 73 6.43 0.74 1.06
C ILE A 73 7.32 1.61 1.97
N GLU A 74 8.24 2.37 1.37
CA GLU A 74 9.16 3.20 2.14
C GLU A 74 8.49 4.50 2.61
N ASN A 75 9.26 5.36 3.27
CA ASN A 75 8.71 6.57 3.87
C ASN A 75 8.14 7.52 2.82
N LYS A 76 7.12 8.27 3.19
CA LYS A 76 6.52 9.35 2.37
C LYS A 76 5.96 8.87 1.04
N VAL A 77 5.59 7.62 0.93
CA VAL A 77 4.98 7.06 -0.28
C VAL A 77 3.48 7.28 -0.22
N GLU A 78 2.89 7.49 -1.37
CA GLU A 78 1.45 7.62 -1.54
C GLU A 78 0.96 6.58 -2.54
N VAL A 79 -0.04 5.80 -2.17
CA VAL A 79 -0.57 4.70 -3.00
C VAL A 79 -2.06 4.87 -3.18
N GLY A 80 -2.53 4.80 -4.42
CA GLY A 80 -3.94 4.82 -4.74
C GLY A 80 -4.47 6.19 -5.11
N PRO A 81 -5.82 6.29 -5.22
CA PRO A 81 -6.78 5.20 -5.01
C PRO A 81 -6.77 4.19 -6.17
N TYR A 82 -7.42 3.03 -5.96
CA TYR A 82 -7.52 2.00 -6.99
C TYR A 82 -6.15 1.54 -7.50
N ALA A 83 -5.24 1.23 -6.59
CA ALA A 83 -3.91 0.74 -6.95
C ALA A 83 -3.74 -0.69 -6.47
N ARG A 84 -3.00 -1.48 -7.25
CA ARG A 84 -2.67 -2.84 -6.86
C ARG A 84 -1.16 -3.00 -6.84
N ILE A 85 -0.62 -3.28 -5.66
CA ILE A 85 0.82 -3.53 -5.48
C ILE A 85 1.00 -5.01 -5.21
N ARG A 86 1.62 -5.68 -6.16
CA ARG A 86 1.77 -7.13 -6.16
C ARG A 86 3.14 -7.55 -5.61
N PRO A 87 3.35 -8.87 -5.42
CA PRO A 87 4.57 -9.36 -4.77
C PRO A 87 5.87 -8.89 -5.41
N ASP A 88 6.88 -8.82 -4.55
CA ASP A 88 8.26 -8.48 -4.90
C ASP A 88 8.42 -7.06 -5.43
N THR A 89 7.61 -6.15 -4.91
CA THR A 89 7.63 -4.74 -5.27
C THR A 89 8.15 -3.91 -4.11
N THR A 90 9.00 -2.95 -4.43
CA THR A 90 9.47 -1.93 -3.48
C THR A 90 9.12 -0.55 -4.03
N LEU A 91 8.39 0.22 -3.25
CA LEU A 91 8.12 1.63 -3.55
C LEU A 91 9.03 2.46 -2.67
N LYS A 92 10.02 3.10 -3.29
CA LYS A 92 11.04 3.84 -2.55
C LYS A 92 10.53 5.20 -2.08
N GLU A 93 11.28 5.79 -1.19
CA GLU A 93 10.87 7.01 -0.47
C GLU A 93 10.33 8.09 -1.40
N GLY A 94 9.17 8.64 -1.04
CA GLY A 94 8.54 9.74 -1.78
C GLY A 94 7.92 9.36 -3.11
N SER A 95 7.95 8.09 -3.50
CA SER A 95 7.31 7.67 -4.75
C SER A 95 5.79 7.73 -4.62
N LYS A 96 5.12 7.83 -5.76
CA LYS A 96 3.68 7.95 -5.81
C LYS A 96 3.11 7.01 -6.87
N ILE A 97 2.17 6.17 -6.44
CA ILE A 97 1.42 5.27 -7.32
C ILE A 97 -0.03 5.74 -7.29
N GLY A 98 -0.54 6.18 -8.43
CA GLY A 98 -1.88 6.73 -8.52
C GLY A 98 -2.94 5.71 -8.93
N ASN A 99 -4.06 6.23 -9.45
CA ASN A 99 -5.24 5.41 -9.70
C ASN A 99 -5.10 4.52 -10.94
N PHE A 100 -5.66 3.31 -10.81
CA PHE A 100 -5.66 2.30 -11.86
C PHE A 100 -4.24 1.94 -12.31
N VAL A 101 -3.36 1.78 -11.33
CA VAL A 101 -1.98 1.36 -11.55
C VAL A 101 -1.75 0.03 -10.87
N GLU A 102 -1.12 -0.87 -11.58
CA GLU A 102 -0.70 -2.15 -11.04
C GLU A 102 0.81 -2.27 -11.15
N VAL A 103 1.47 -2.66 -10.05
CA VAL A 103 2.93 -2.81 -9.99
C VAL A 103 3.25 -4.20 -9.49
N LYS A 104 4.10 -4.91 -10.22
CA LYS A 104 4.49 -6.28 -9.88
C LYS A 104 6.00 -6.46 -10.07
N LYS A 105 6.64 -7.08 -9.08
CA LYS A 105 8.07 -7.46 -9.16
C LYS A 105 8.93 -6.33 -9.72
N SER A 106 8.77 -5.15 -9.12
CA SER A 106 9.40 -3.93 -9.63
C SER A 106 9.88 -3.06 -8.48
N SER A 107 10.79 -2.18 -8.80
CA SER A 107 11.26 -1.15 -7.89
C SER A 107 10.91 0.21 -8.49
N VAL A 108 10.17 1.02 -7.75
CA VAL A 108 9.85 2.39 -8.15
C VAL A 108 10.76 3.31 -7.34
N GLY A 109 11.63 4.02 -8.03
CA GLY A 109 12.69 4.81 -7.40
C GLY A 109 12.19 6.01 -6.62
N LYS A 110 13.12 6.60 -5.87
CA LYS A 110 12.83 7.73 -4.98
C LYS A 110 12.20 8.88 -5.75
N ASN A 111 11.08 9.39 -5.23
CA ASN A 111 10.34 10.52 -5.81
C ASN A 111 9.82 10.30 -7.23
N SER A 112 9.77 9.06 -7.70
CA SER A 112 9.20 8.73 -9.00
C SER A 112 7.68 8.60 -8.89
N LYS A 113 6.99 8.89 -9.99
CA LYS A 113 5.53 8.91 -10.03
C LYS A 113 5.00 8.07 -11.16
N VAL A 114 4.06 7.17 -10.85
CA VAL A 114 3.26 6.44 -11.82
C VAL A 114 1.81 6.83 -11.52
N ASN A 115 1.32 7.87 -12.17
CA ASN A 115 0.13 8.57 -11.70
C ASN A 115 -1.20 7.89 -12.03
N HIS A 116 -1.32 7.23 -13.20
CA HIS A 116 -2.58 6.58 -13.54
C HIS A 116 -2.47 5.68 -14.76
N LEU A 117 -3.39 4.72 -14.87
CA LEU A 117 -3.63 3.87 -16.04
C LEU A 117 -2.35 3.24 -16.58
N SER A 118 -1.61 2.52 -15.73
CA SER A 118 -0.36 1.89 -16.13
C SER A 118 -0.16 0.54 -15.48
N TYR A 119 0.57 -0.33 -16.18
CA TYR A 119 1.07 -1.56 -15.61
C TYR A 119 2.59 -1.53 -15.62
N ILE A 120 3.19 -1.71 -14.45
CA ILE A 120 4.64 -1.78 -14.27
C ILE A 120 4.99 -3.18 -13.81
N GLY A 121 5.67 -3.95 -14.65
CA GLY A 121 6.05 -5.31 -14.32
C GLY A 121 7.50 -5.59 -14.60
N ASP A 122 8.16 -6.32 -13.70
CA ASP A 122 9.54 -6.78 -13.85
C ASP A 122 10.49 -5.65 -14.25
N SER A 123 10.31 -4.49 -13.63
CA SER A 123 10.99 -3.26 -14.03
C SER A 123 11.68 -2.58 -12.87
N GLU A 124 12.67 -1.77 -13.20
CA GLU A 124 13.32 -0.91 -12.25
C GLU A 124 13.20 0.52 -12.75
N ILE A 125 12.43 1.33 -12.03
CA ILE A 125 12.25 2.75 -12.34
C ILE A 125 13.21 3.54 -11.47
N GLY A 126 14.03 4.37 -12.11
CA GLY A 126 14.98 5.21 -11.39
C GLY A 126 14.30 6.29 -10.54
N LYS A 127 15.09 7.17 -9.98
CA LYS A 127 14.58 8.24 -9.13
C LYS A 127 14.08 9.43 -9.96
N SER A 128 13.07 10.11 -9.45
CA SER A 128 12.50 11.33 -10.04
C SER A 128 12.02 11.14 -11.47
N VAL A 129 11.50 9.95 -11.78
CA VAL A 129 10.92 9.61 -13.08
C VAL A 129 9.42 9.82 -13.02
N ASN A 130 8.85 10.32 -14.11
CA ASN A 130 7.41 10.48 -14.24
C ASN A 130 6.91 9.60 -15.38
N ILE A 131 6.13 8.58 -15.04
CA ILE A 131 5.60 7.63 -16.03
C ILE A 131 4.23 8.10 -16.49
N GLY A 132 4.07 8.24 -17.81
CA GLY A 132 2.80 8.66 -18.39
C GLY A 132 1.75 7.56 -18.40
N ALA A 133 0.50 7.96 -18.60
CA ALA A 133 -0.63 7.03 -18.66
C ALA A 133 -0.51 6.08 -19.84
N GLY A 134 -1.05 4.86 -19.68
CA GLY A 134 -1.04 3.86 -20.74
C GLY A 134 0.25 3.09 -20.87
N THR A 135 1.15 3.21 -19.93
CA THR A 135 2.42 2.47 -19.92
C THR A 135 2.18 1.02 -19.49
N ILE A 136 2.78 0.12 -20.23
CA ILE A 136 2.73 -1.31 -19.93
C ILE A 136 4.13 -1.92 -19.93
#